data_343e57151eac82312313d56dbfe7aebf
#
_entry.id   343e57151eac82312313d56dbfe7aebf
#
_cell.length_a   1.000
_cell.length_b   1.000
_cell.length_c   1.000
_cell.angle_alpha   90.00
_cell.angle_beta   90.00
_cell.angle_gamma   90.00
#
_symmetry.space_group_name_H-M   'P 1'
#
loop_
_entity.id
_entity.type
_entity.pdbx_description
1 polymer ?
#
loop_
_entity_poly.entity_id
_entity_poly.type
_entity_poly.pdbx_seq_one_letter_code
_entity_poly.pdbx_strand_id
1 'polypeptide(L)'
;MAFQISPGVNVSEVDLTTVVPSVLTTSGAFAGTFKWGPVDKLVLVDSEITLTKTFGTPDTNSAVSFFTASNFLSYGNNLTIVRAVGTTSFNADANTSQTNIQMANSDSFQATLLNTDNANLYGSFMARYPGKLGNSLSVAVCSNTATFSAWTYKGYFTSAPTTSDYVTNAGGSNDEMHIAIIDTGGLFSGTQGTILETFPFVSKASDASINGSSNYYKQVIFNNSKYVYAVDPVDYANTNATWGKTANTVFAKVTNQLVNLDGGTDVVPTDSDLQTAYTLFENKEQVDISLVVTGDASVAVQQFVIDNVVTPRADCIALISPPSTAVVNQAGSETTNIQTWLTSLSRSSSYVVADSGWKYQLDKYNNVYRWVPLNGDVAGLCVYTDTVKDPWFSPAGFNRGAIKNCIKLAWNPTKTYRDTLYSAGVNPVVSFAGQGTVLFGDKTLQSKPSAFDRINVRRLFIALEKSIGTAAKFSLFELNDEFTRGQFVALVTPFLRDIQGRRGITDFKVVCDTTNNTPNVVDSNQFVGDIYIKPARSINFIQLNFVAVGTGVDFTTIVNAA
;
A
#
# COMPACT_ATOMS: atom_id res chain seq x y z
N MET A 1 3.33 -49.33 17.38
CA MET A 1 3.39 -50.10 16.11
C MET A 1 3.63 -51.56 16.45
N ALA A 2 2.79 -52.44 15.94
CA ALA A 2 2.99 -53.90 16.18
C ALA A 2 4.16 -54.36 15.30
N PHE A 3 5.19 -54.90 15.92
CA PHE A 3 6.32 -55.52 15.20
C PHE A 3 5.83 -56.72 14.38
N GLN A 4 6.23 -56.80 13.16
CA GLN A 4 5.95 -57.93 12.28
C GLN A 4 6.74 -59.15 12.76
N ILE A 5 6.08 -60.27 13.04
CA ILE A 5 6.70 -61.47 13.61
C ILE A 5 7.25 -62.38 12.51
N SER A 6 6.85 -62.24 11.26
CA SER A 6 7.37 -63.00 10.11
C SER A 6 8.26 -62.11 9.21
N PRO A 7 9.23 -62.68 8.48
CA PRO A 7 10.04 -61.90 7.53
C PRO A 7 9.17 -61.17 6.52
N GLY A 8 9.32 -59.85 6.44
CA GLY A 8 8.58 -58.98 5.53
C GLY A 8 9.15 -57.57 5.54
N VAL A 9 8.80 -56.76 4.52
CA VAL A 9 9.19 -55.35 4.41
C VAL A 9 8.08 -54.52 5.00
N ASN A 10 8.40 -53.75 6.04
CA ASN A 10 7.50 -52.77 6.62
C ASN A 10 7.80 -51.40 5.94
N VAL A 11 6.87 -50.85 5.19
CA VAL A 11 6.98 -49.54 4.57
C VAL A 11 6.17 -48.58 5.46
N SER A 12 6.85 -47.61 6.05
CA SER A 12 6.21 -46.47 6.70
C SER A 12 6.46 -45.22 5.85
N GLU A 13 5.41 -44.55 5.45
CA GLU A 13 5.51 -43.20 4.89
C GLU A 13 5.56 -42.21 6.06
N VAL A 14 6.64 -41.46 6.15
CA VAL A 14 6.74 -40.31 7.04
C VAL A 14 6.81 -39.08 6.10
N ASP A 15 5.74 -38.30 6.09
CA ASP A 15 5.73 -37.05 5.37
C ASP A 15 6.58 -36.04 6.15
N LEU A 16 7.83 -35.87 5.72
CA LEU A 16 8.78 -34.87 6.21
C LEU A 16 8.85 -33.65 5.25
N THR A 17 7.88 -33.48 4.39
CA THR A 17 7.83 -32.34 3.46
C THR A 17 7.49 -31.04 4.17
N THR A 18 8.38 -30.54 5.00
CA THR A 18 8.46 -29.12 5.29
C THR A 18 9.00 -28.41 4.03
N VAL A 19 8.12 -27.81 3.27
CA VAL A 19 8.50 -27.04 2.08
C VAL A 19 8.82 -25.62 2.51
N VAL A 20 9.91 -25.05 2.01
CA VAL A 20 10.19 -23.61 2.19
C VAL A 20 9.04 -22.83 1.53
N PRO A 21 8.29 -22.02 2.28
CA PRO A 21 7.15 -21.30 1.73
C PRO A 21 7.60 -20.28 0.69
N SER A 22 6.84 -20.15 -0.41
CA SER A 22 7.04 -19.03 -1.33
C SER A 22 6.55 -17.75 -0.65
N VAL A 23 7.36 -16.71 -0.66
CA VAL A 23 7.00 -15.41 -0.10
C VAL A 23 6.48 -14.48 -1.17
N LEU A 24 5.64 -13.54 -0.75
CA LEU A 24 5.10 -12.53 -1.63
C LEU A 24 6.17 -11.47 -1.92
N THR A 25 6.56 -11.32 -3.19
CA THR A 25 7.56 -10.33 -3.65
C THR A 25 6.90 -9.16 -4.38
N THR A 26 5.58 -9.18 -4.53
CA THR A 26 4.78 -8.23 -5.32
C THR A 26 4.08 -7.19 -4.46
N SER A 27 4.24 -7.23 -3.13
CA SER A 27 3.60 -6.28 -2.22
C SER A 27 4.29 -4.92 -2.26
N GLY A 28 3.52 -3.88 -2.60
CA GLY A 28 3.94 -2.49 -2.59
C GLY A 28 3.51 -1.74 -1.34
N ALA A 29 4.26 -0.70 -0.98
CA ALA A 29 3.96 0.24 0.08
C ALA A 29 4.09 1.66 -0.45
N PHE A 30 3.14 2.52 -0.10
CA PHE A 30 3.14 3.92 -0.51
C PHE A 30 2.46 4.81 0.54
N ALA A 31 3.09 5.91 0.92
CA ALA A 31 2.46 6.97 1.69
C ALA A 31 2.32 8.23 0.82
N GLY A 32 1.14 8.85 0.83
CA GLY A 32 0.89 10.01 -0.03
C GLY A 32 -0.38 10.77 0.32
N THR A 33 -0.63 11.82 -0.45
CA THR A 33 -1.78 12.71 -0.30
C THR A 33 -2.96 12.21 -1.11
N PHE A 34 -4.10 12.08 -0.47
CA PHE A 34 -5.37 11.68 -1.10
C PHE A 34 -6.51 12.55 -0.61
N LYS A 35 -7.56 12.65 -1.41
CA LYS A 35 -8.70 13.53 -1.15
C LYS A 35 -9.61 13.03 -0.03
N TRP A 36 -9.68 11.72 0.20
CA TRP A 36 -10.54 11.05 1.17
C TRP A 36 -9.85 9.82 1.75
N GLY A 37 -10.48 9.16 2.72
CA GLY A 37 -10.00 7.90 3.29
C GLY A 37 -9.29 8.02 4.63
N PRO A 38 -9.04 6.89 5.29
CA PRO A 38 -8.42 6.86 6.61
C PRO A 38 -7.00 7.43 6.55
N VAL A 39 -6.67 8.23 7.56
CA VAL A 39 -5.34 8.83 7.76
C VAL A 39 -4.57 7.96 8.75
N ASP A 40 -3.27 7.85 8.56
CA ASP A 40 -2.35 7.09 9.42
C ASP A 40 -2.83 5.65 9.68
N LYS A 41 -3.35 5.01 8.63
CA LYS A 41 -3.80 3.61 8.68
C LYS A 41 -3.38 2.88 7.42
N LEU A 42 -2.85 1.67 7.60
CA LEU A 42 -2.50 0.77 6.50
C LEU A 42 -3.77 0.29 5.78
N VAL A 43 -3.88 0.57 4.50
CA VAL A 43 -5.03 0.17 3.66
C VAL A 43 -4.53 -0.59 2.45
N LEU A 44 -4.93 -1.84 2.31
CA LEU A 44 -4.65 -2.65 1.14
C LEU A 44 -5.56 -2.25 -0.02
N VAL A 45 -4.96 -1.99 -1.17
CA VAL A 45 -5.65 -1.62 -2.42
C VAL A 45 -5.22 -2.58 -3.53
N ASP A 46 -6.18 -3.18 -4.20
CA ASP A 46 -5.98 -4.19 -5.25
C ASP A 46 -6.16 -3.67 -6.67
N SER A 47 -6.83 -2.53 -6.81
CA SER A 47 -7.21 -1.97 -8.11
C SER A 47 -7.42 -0.47 -8.06
N GLU A 48 -7.37 0.20 -9.20
CA GLU A 48 -7.72 1.62 -9.30
C GLU A 48 -9.18 1.90 -8.89
N ILE A 49 -10.07 0.93 -9.07
CA ILE A 49 -11.48 1.05 -8.62
C ILE A 49 -11.54 1.10 -7.09
N THR A 50 -10.82 0.21 -6.42
CA THR A 50 -10.72 0.21 -4.95
C THR A 50 -10.01 1.47 -4.44
N LEU A 51 -8.96 1.93 -5.14
CA LEU A 51 -8.28 3.19 -4.85
C LEU A 51 -9.27 4.37 -4.88
N THR A 52 -10.04 4.50 -5.95
CA THR A 52 -11.05 5.56 -6.10
C THR A 52 -12.15 5.48 -5.05
N LYS A 53 -12.66 4.27 -4.75
CA LYS A 53 -13.71 4.07 -3.74
C LYS A 53 -13.24 4.42 -2.33
N THR A 54 -11.98 4.17 -2.02
CA THR A 54 -11.42 4.37 -0.67
C THR A 54 -10.87 5.77 -0.48
N PHE A 55 -10.14 6.29 -1.48
CA PHE A 55 -9.39 7.53 -1.36
C PHE A 55 -9.95 8.69 -2.20
N GLY A 56 -11.05 8.46 -2.91
CA GLY A 56 -11.68 9.45 -3.79
C GLY A 56 -10.98 9.59 -5.13
N THR A 57 -11.59 10.37 -6.03
CA THR A 57 -11.00 10.75 -7.31
C THR A 57 -9.92 11.82 -7.10
N PRO A 58 -8.87 11.86 -7.94
CA PRO A 58 -7.80 12.84 -7.78
C PRO A 58 -8.27 14.27 -8.05
N ASP A 59 -7.62 15.22 -7.39
CA ASP A 59 -7.69 16.66 -7.68
C ASP A 59 -6.29 17.22 -7.95
N THR A 60 -6.14 18.54 -7.98
CA THR A 60 -4.85 19.16 -8.28
C THR A 60 -3.77 18.84 -7.23
N ASN A 61 -4.15 18.70 -5.97
CA ASN A 61 -3.21 18.47 -4.87
C ASN A 61 -2.88 16.98 -4.66
N SER A 62 -3.81 16.09 -4.98
CA SER A 62 -3.68 14.65 -4.75
C SER A 62 -3.33 13.85 -6.00
N ALA A 63 -3.36 14.48 -7.18
CA ALA A 63 -3.21 13.78 -8.46
C ALA A 63 -1.87 13.02 -8.59
N VAL A 64 -0.76 13.60 -8.15
CA VAL A 64 0.55 12.96 -8.27
C VAL A 64 0.60 11.68 -7.43
N SER A 65 0.15 11.74 -6.19
CA SER A 65 0.06 10.56 -5.31
C SER A 65 -0.92 9.52 -5.85
N PHE A 66 -2.11 9.96 -6.30
CA PHE A 66 -3.12 9.08 -6.87
C PHE A 66 -2.60 8.32 -8.08
N PHE A 67 -1.99 9.03 -9.05
CA PHE A 67 -1.49 8.40 -10.27
C PHE A 67 -0.21 7.60 -10.03
N THR A 68 0.60 7.92 -9.04
CA THR A 68 1.71 7.06 -8.62
C THR A 68 1.19 5.69 -8.16
N ALA A 69 0.17 5.68 -7.29
CA ALA A 69 -0.49 4.46 -6.83
C ALA A 69 -1.21 3.73 -7.99
N SER A 70 -1.97 4.44 -8.82
CA SER A 70 -2.69 3.88 -9.98
C SER A 70 -1.73 3.27 -11.01
N ASN A 71 -0.57 3.90 -11.24
CA ASN A 71 0.45 3.36 -12.15
C ASN A 71 1.01 2.03 -11.62
N PHE A 72 1.34 1.93 -10.32
CA PHE A 72 1.71 0.66 -9.71
C PHE A 72 0.62 -0.41 -9.90
N LEU A 73 -0.63 -0.06 -9.60
CA LEU A 73 -1.79 -0.95 -9.72
C LEU A 73 -2.11 -1.36 -11.17
N SER A 74 -1.58 -0.66 -12.16
CA SER A 74 -1.70 -1.08 -13.56
C SER A 74 -0.87 -2.32 -13.91
N TYR A 75 0.09 -2.68 -13.07
CA TYR A 75 0.97 -3.84 -13.21
C TYR A 75 0.72 -4.92 -12.17
N GLY A 76 0.14 -4.57 -11.01
CA GLY A 76 -0.09 -5.47 -9.89
C GLY A 76 -1.37 -5.15 -9.12
N ASN A 77 -1.66 -5.93 -8.08
CA ASN A 77 -2.90 -5.87 -7.33
C ASN A 77 -2.68 -5.88 -5.80
N ASN A 78 -1.49 -5.52 -5.34
CA ASN A 78 -1.17 -5.57 -3.91
C ASN A 78 -0.36 -4.33 -3.52
N LEU A 79 -1.06 -3.24 -3.22
CA LEU A 79 -0.46 -1.98 -2.77
C LEU A 79 -1.07 -1.57 -1.43
N THR A 80 -0.24 -1.52 -0.39
CA THR A 80 -0.64 -0.96 0.90
C THR A 80 -0.38 0.53 0.89
N ILE A 81 -1.44 1.32 1.11
CA ILE A 81 -1.41 2.78 1.08
C ILE A 81 -1.65 3.33 2.48
N VAL A 82 -0.92 4.38 2.83
CA VAL A 82 -1.17 5.24 3.98
C VAL A 82 -1.46 6.65 3.47
N ARG A 83 -2.60 7.20 3.86
CA ARG A 83 -2.93 8.60 3.58
C ARG A 83 -2.28 9.49 4.62
N ALA A 84 -1.49 10.46 4.16
CA ALA A 84 -0.98 11.56 4.96
C ALA A 84 -1.80 12.83 4.74
N VAL A 85 -2.00 13.61 5.78
CA VAL A 85 -2.65 14.93 5.73
C VAL A 85 -1.89 15.90 6.65
N GLY A 86 -1.96 17.19 6.36
CA GLY A 86 -1.38 18.20 7.26
C GLY A 86 -2.13 18.26 8.60
N THR A 87 -1.44 18.65 9.65
CA THR A 87 -1.93 18.67 11.05
C THR A 87 -3.18 19.55 11.27
N THR A 88 -3.47 20.48 10.38
CA THR A 88 -4.66 21.34 10.40
C THR A 88 -5.70 20.97 9.34
N SER A 89 -5.67 19.76 8.83
CA SER A 89 -6.76 19.17 8.04
C SER A 89 -7.85 18.68 8.99
N PHE A 90 -9.04 19.27 8.93
CA PHE A 90 -10.13 18.99 9.85
C PHE A 90 -11.28 18.24 9.17
N ASN A 91 -12.03 17.49 9.97
CA ASN A 91 -13.27 16.86 9.51
C ASN A 91 -14.37 17.92 9.41
N ALA A 92 -15.23 17.77 8.41
CA ALA A 92 -16.49 18.51 8.39
C ALA A 92 -17.41 17.98 9.49
N ASP A 93 -18.07 18.85 10.24
CA ASP A 93 -18.98 18.49 11.31
C ASP A 93 -20.28 19.31 11.26
N ALA A 94 -21.22 18.97 12.14
CA ALA A 94 -22.54 19.59 12.18
C ALA A 94 -22.60 20.81 13.12
N ASN A 95 -21.47 21.24 13.71
CA ASN A 95 -21.45 22.38 14.61
C ASN A 95 -21.19 23.69 13.86
N THR A 96 -22.13 24.59 13.95
CA THR A 96 -22.03 25.95 13.37
C THR A 96 -21.03 26.84 14.08
N SER A 97 -20.60 26.49 15.30
CA SER A 97 -19.60 27.23 16.09
C SER A 97 -18.15 26.81 15.81
N GLN A 98 -17.96 25.84 14.94
CA GLN A 98 -16.68 25.33 14.41
C GLN A 98 -15.62 25.07 15.48
N THR A 99 -15.76 23.95 16.17
CA THR A 99 -14.64 23.37 16.93
C THR A 99 -13.88 22.44 16.01
N ASN A 100 -12.72 22.90 15.54
CA ASN A 100 -11.89 22.13 14.60
C ASN A 100 -11.39 20.84 15.24
N ILE A 101 -11.61 19.72 14.60
CA ILE A 101 -11.11 18.40 15.00
C ILE A 101 -10.54 17.64 13.83
N GLN A 102 -9.43 16.97 14.05
CA GLN A 102 -8.86 16.00 13.11
C GLN A 102 -9.13 14.57 13.61
N MET A 103 -10.14 13.93 13.06
CA MET A 103 -10.47 12.54 13.33
C MET A 103 -9.86 11.67 12.21
N ALA A 104 -8.67 11.14 12.47
CA ALA A 104 -7.86 10.47 11.46
C ALA A 104 -8.50 9.22 10.88
N ASN A 105 -9.08 8.36 11.74
CA ASN A 105 -9.64 7.08 11.35
C ASN A 105 -10.64 6.55 12.39
N SER A 106 -11.18 5.34 12.14
CA SER A 106 -12.15 4.71 13.02
C SER A 106 -11.63 4.43 14.43
N ASP A 107 -10.34 4.12 14.56
CA ASP A 107 -9.75 3.77 15.86
C ASP A 107 -9.64 5.01 16.74
N SER A 108 -9.26 6.16 16.14
CA SER A 108 -9.27 7.46 16.81
C SER A 108 -10.67 7.87 17.25
N PHE A 109 -11.70 7.67 16.40
CA PHE A 109 -13.08 7.97 16.74
C PHE A 109 -13.59 7.08 17.86
N GLN A 110 -13.31 5.79 17.82
CA GLN A 110 -13.70 4.85 18.87
C GLN A 110 -13.09 5.20 20.23
N ALA A 111 -11.83 5.63 20.22
CA ALA A 111 -11.10 5.98 21.45
C ALA A 111 -11.58 7.28 22.08
N THR A 112 -12.12 8.23 21.28
CA THR A 112 -12.37 9.60 21.73
C THR A 112 -13.85 9.98 21.79
N LEU A 113 -14.65 9.63 20.77
CA LEU A 113 -16.00 10.20 20.60
C LEU A 113 -17.14 9.18 20.65
N LEU A 114 -16.93 7.91 20.29
CA LEU A 114 -18.02 6.94 20.11
C LEU A 114 -18.88 6.76 21.38
N ASN A 115 -18.27 6.69 22.54
CA ASN A 115 -18.92 6.43 23.82
C ASN A 115 -18.88 7.64 24.77
N THR A 116 -18.55 8.82 24.26
CA THR A 116 -18.41 10.05 25.06
C THR A 116 -19.58 10.98 24.79
N ASP A 117 -20.09 11.65 25.82
CA ASP A 117 -20.99 12.79 25.69
C ASP A 117 -20.14 14.05 25.45
N ASN A 118 -20.29 14.61 24.26
CA ASN A 118 -19.45 15.72 23.78
C ASN A 118 -20.12 17.09 23.98
N ALA A 119 -21.26 17.12 24.67
CA ALA A 119 -22.01 18.33 24.98
C ALA A 119 -22.28 19.23 23.74
N ASN A 120 -22.53 18.57 22.59
CA ASN A 120 -22.74 19.20 21.29
C ASN A 120 -21.52 19.99 20.76
N LEU A 121 -20.33 19.64 21.17
CA LEU A 121 -19.09 20.33 20.77
C LEU A 121 -18.82 20.21 19.26
N TYR A 122 -19.18 19.06 18.66
CA TYR A 122 -18.99 18.75 17.23
C TYR A 122 -20.32 18.56 16.49
N GLY A 123 -21.44 18.82 17.15
CA GLY A 123 -22.78 18.58 16.60
C GLY A 123 -23.16 17.11 16.52
N SER A 124 -24.23 16.82 15.78
CA SER A 124 -24.83 15.48 15.74
C SER A 124 -24.09 14.49 14.85
N PHE A 125 -23.44 14.96 13.82
CA PHE A 125 -22.72 14.15 12.85
C PHE A 125 -21.42 14.80 12.45
N MET A 126 -20.48 13.97 12.03
CA MET A 126 -19.15 14.37 11.56
C MET A 126 -18.79 13.55 10.31
N ALA A 127 -18.11 14.16 9.34
CA ALA A 127 -17.53 13.43 8.21
C ALA A 127 -16.49 12.42 8.71
N ARG A 128 -16.47 11.24 8.10
CA ARG A 128 -15.65 10.11 8.58
C ARG A 128 -14.16 10.40 8.57
N TYR A 129 -13.70 11.22 7.62
CA TYR A 129 -12.28 11.54 7.44
C TYR A 129 -12.06 13.04 7.26
N PRO A 130 -10.89 13.56 7.63
CA PRO A 130 -10.56 14.98 7.44
C PRO A 130 -10.47 15.34 5.95
N GLY A 131 -10.89 16.55 5.64
CA GLY A 131 -10.82 17.10 4.28
C GLY A 131 -12.08 17.86 3.84
N LYS A 132 -11.91 18.74 2.87
CA LYS A 132 -13.00 19.54 2.28
C LYS A 132 -14.12 18.73 1.66
N LEU A 133 -13.81 17.47 1.25
CA LEU A 133 -14.80 16.62 0.63
C LEU A 133 -15.98 16.34 1.57
N GLY A 134 -15.73 16.31 2.89
CA GLY A 134 -16.75 16.17 3.91
C GLY A 134 -17.83 17.26 3.89
N ASN A 135 -17.51 18.47 3.43
CA ASN A 135 -18.46 19.59 3.32
C ASN A 135 -19.56 19.34 2.25
N SER A 136 -19.39 18.32 1.41
CA SER A 136 -20.41 17.88 0.45
C SER A 136 -21.51 17.02 1.06
N LEU A 137 -21.36 16.62 2.32
CA LEU A 137 -22.24 15.67 2.98
C LEU A 137 -23.31 16.38 3.79
N SER A 138 -24.51 15.78 3.78
CA SER A 138 -25.60 16.12 4.70
C SER A 138 -26.23 14.85 5.22
N VAL A 139 -26.80 14.93 6.42
CA VAL A 139 -27.50 13.81 7.06
C VAL A 139 -28.95 14.19 7.33
N ALA A 140 -29.87 13.46 6.73
CA ALA A 140 -31.31 13.63 6.97
C ALA A 140 -31.79 12.61 7.99
N VAL A 141 -32.51 13.09 9.02
CA VAL A 141 -33.04 12.27 10.11
C VAL A 141 -34.55 12.42 10.20
N CYS A 142 -35.25 11.28 10.30
CA CYS A 142 -36.65 11.20 10.63
C CYS A 142 -36.83 10.29 11.86
N SER A 143 -37.25 10.86 12.99
CA SER A 143 -37.48 10.13 14.24
C SER A 143 -38.92 10.26 14.76
N ASN A 144 -39.83 10.75 13.94
CA ASN A 144 -41.20 10.99 14.31
C ASN A 144 -42.17 10.46 13.24
N THR A 145 -42.98 9.49 13.59
CA THR A 145 -44.01 8.89 12.72
C THR A 145 -44.93 9.93 12.08
N ALA A 146 -45.33 10.97 12.84
CA ALA A 146 -46.24 12.00 12.36
C ALA A 146 -45.67 12.88 11.24
N THR A 147 -44.33 13.05 11.19
CA THR A 147 -43.64 13.87 10.18
C THR A 147 -43.08 13.07 9.01
N PHE A 148 -43.15 11.74 9.06
CA PHE A 148 -42.60 10.85 8.01
C PHE A 148 -43.26 11.10 6.65
N SER A 149 -44.59 11.29 6.59
CA SER A 149 -45.32 11.51 5.33
C SER A 149 -44.85 12.75 4.57
N ALA A 150 -44.38 13.77 5.29
CA ALA A 150 -43.80 15.00 4.73
C ALA A 150 -42.29 14.96 4.52
N TRP A 151 -41.61 13.88 4.91
CA TRP A 151 -40.18 13.79 4.78
C TRP A 151 -39.73 13.54 3.34
N THR A 152 -38.82 14.35 2.83
CA THR A 152 -38.36 14.31 1.44
C THR A 152 -37.82 12.92 1.05
N TYR A 153 -37.19 12.22 1.97
CA TYR A 153 -36.48 10.96 1.72
C TYR A 153 -37.31 9.71 2.03
N LYS A 154 -38.60 9.86 2.35
CA LYS A 154 -39.52 8.75 2.72
C LYS A 154 -39.56 7.60 1.71
N GLY A 155 -39.39 7.89 0.41
CA GLY A 155 -39.42 6.90 -0.66
C GLY A 155 -38.32 5.83 -0.62
N TYR A 156 -37.31 6.04 0.19
CA TYR A 156 -36.22 5.09 0.40
C TYR A 156 -36.43 4.17 1.61
N PHE A 157 -37.56 4.31 2.31
CA PHE A 157 -37.88 3.54 3.51
C PHE A 157 -39.28 2.92 3.39
N THR A 158 -39.44 1.72 3.93
CA THR A 158 -40.68 0.92 3.74
C THR A 158 -41.86 1.45 4.54
N SER A 159 -41.63 2.02 5.73
CA SER A 159 -42.66 2.56 6.63
C SER A 159 -42.10 3.63 7.55
N ALA A 160 -42.95 4.32 8.29
CA ALA A 160 -42.54 5.30 9.28
C ALA A 160 -41.81 4.64 10.47
N PRO A 161 -40.84 5.35 11.13
CA PRO A 161 -40.23 4.87 12.34
C PRO A 161 -41.21 4.88 13.51
N THR A 162 -41.20 3.84 14.34
CA THR A 162 -42.12 3.66 15.47
C THR A 162 -41.38 3.27 16.75
N THR A 163 -41.69 2.13 17.29
CA THR A 163 -41.05 1.53 18.45
C THR A 163 -40.62 0.11 18.06
N SER A 164 -39.38 -0.21 18.28
CA SER A 164 -38.86 -1.57 18.04
C SER A 164 -39.46 -2.59 19.03
N ASP A 165 -39.52 -3.85 18.63
CA ASP A 165 -39.96 -4.94 19.51
C ASP A 165 -39.07 -5.05 20.76
N TYR A 166 -37.77 -4.78 20.62
CA TYR A 166 -36.81 -4.79 21.74
C TYR A 166 -37.20 -3.78 22.82
N VAL A 167 -37.47 -2.53 22.41
CA VAL A 167 -37.85 -1.45 23.30
C VAL A 167 -39.27 -1.62 23.83
N THR A 168 -40.18 -2.13 23.02
CA THR A 168 -41.54 -2.46 23.46
C THR A 168 -41.53 -3.49 24.58
N ASN A 169 -40.75 -4.55 24.43
CA ASN A 169 -40.61 -5.61 25.46
C ASN A 169 -39.95 -5.10 26.74
N ALA A 170 -39.13 -4.07 26.66
CA ALA A 170 -38.51 -3.41 27.81
C ALA A 170 -39.41 -2.34 28.48
N GLY A 171 -40.59 -2.05 27.92
CA GLY A 171 -41.54 -1.06 28.42
C GLY A 171 -41.24 0.39 28.00
N GLY A 172 -40.37 0.61 27.06
CA GLY A 172 -40.07 1.91 26.45
C GLY A 172 -40.92 2.20 25.17
N SER A 173 -40.59 3.31 24.49
CA SER A 173 -41.27 3.67 23.24
C SER A 173 -40.50 4.72 22.42
N ASN A 174 -40.82 4.79 21.11
CA ASN A 174 -40.38 5.83 20.17
C ASN A 174 -38.87 5.81 19.90
N ASP A 175 -38.27 4.66 19.94
CA ASP A 175 -36.81 4.52 19.76
C ASP A 175 -36.37 4.54 18.30
N GLU A 176 -37.19 4.09 17.37
CA GLU A 176 -36.79 3.99 15.98
C GLU A 176 -36.61 5.35 15.30
N MET A 177 -35.64 5.38 14.36
CA MET A 177 -35.45 6.47 13.42
C MET A 177 -34.87 5.98 12.10
N HIS A 178 -35.04 6.83 11.08
CA HIS A 178 -34.44 6.66 9.77
C HIS A 178 -33.35 7.72 9.56
N ILE A 179 -32.23 7.30 8.98
CA ILE A 179 -31.13 8.19 8.64
C ILE A 179 -30.75 7.96 7.18
N ALA A 180 -30.61 9.06 6.42
CA ALA A 180 -30.10 9.05 5.06
C ALA A 180 -28.87 9.97 4.95
N ILE A 181 -27.81 9.47 4.33
CA ILE A 181 -26.59 10.23 4.03
C ILE A 181 -26.68 10.72 2.60
N ILE A 182 -26.49 12.01 2.38
CA ILE A 182 -26.73 12.68 1.11
C ILE A 182 -25.46 13.40 0.66
N ASP A 183 -25.11 13.26 -0.60
CA ASP A 183 -24.09 14.05 -1.29
C ASP A 183 -24.69 15.35 -1.80
N THR A 184 -24.92 16.32 -0.92
CA THR A 184 -25.58 17.58 -1.25
C THR A 184 -24.78 18.41 -2.24
N GLY A 185 -23.43 18.36 -2.15
CA GLY A 185 -22.54 19.05 -3.09
C GLY A 185 -22.26 18.27 -4.38
N GLY A 186 -22.58 16.98 -4.44
CA GLY A 186 -22.33 16.12 -5.60
C GLY A 186 -20.86 15.72 -5.79
N LEU A 187 -20.00 15.92 -4.79
CA LEU A 187 -18.57 15.69 -4.94
C LEU A 187 -18.14 14.22 -4.79
N PHE A 188 -18.98 13.37 -4.22
CA PHE A 188 -18.76 11.93 -4.13
C PHE A 188 -19.37 11.17 -5.30
N SER A 189 -20.59 11.52 -5.67
CA SER A 189 -21.39 10.80 -6.68
C SER A 189 -21.32 11.42 -8.07
N GLY A 190 -20.87 12.67 -8.18
CA GLY A 190 -20.94 13.47 -9.40
C GLY A 190 -22.30 14.15 -9.62
N THR A 191 -23.29 13.89 -8.76
CA THR A 191 -24.65 14.46 -8.88
C THR A 191 -25.12 14.98 -7.53
N GLN A 192 -25.48 16.24 -7.49
CA GLN A 192 -25.98 16.89 -6.28
C GLN A 192 -27.28 16.22 -5.77
N GLY A 193 -27.37 16.05 -4.45
CA GLY A 193 -28.53 15.48 -3.79
C GLY A 193 -28.65 13.95 -3.88
N THR A 194 -27.64 13.26 -4.38
CA THR A 194 -27.61 11.79 -4.43
C THR A 194 -27.56 11.22 -3.02
N ILE A 195 -28.43 10.22 -2.73
CA ILE A 195 -28.40 9.47 -1.49
C ILE A 195 -27.29 8.43 -1.59
N LEU A 196 -26.33 8.50 -0.67
CA LEU A 196 -25.18 7.60 -0.60
C LEU A 196 -25.46 6.36 0.24
N GLU A 197 -26.12 6.54 1.40
CA GLU A 197 -26.43 5.47 2.35
C GLU A 197 -27.77 5.72 3.03
N THR A 198 -28.45 4.63 3.44
CA THR A 198 -29.67 4.68 4.24
C THR A 198 -29.55 3.72 5.42
N PHE A 199 -30.02 4.15 6.58
CA PHE A 199 -30.07 3.36 7.81
C PHE A 199 -31.52 3.33 8.31
N PRO A 200 -32.30 2.30 7.94
CA PRO A 200 -33.70 2.17 8.36
C PRO A 200 -33.79 1.61 9.78
N PHE A 201 -34.78 2.08 10.54
CA PHE A 201 -35.18 1.53 11.84
C PHE A 201 -34.04 1.39 12.85
N VAL A 202 -33.05 2.29 12.85
CA VAL A 202 -32.01 2.32 13.87
C VAL A 202 -32.57 2.87 15.17
N SER A 203 -32.10 2.33 16.30
CA SER A 203 -32.63 2.66 17.62
C SER A 203 -31.88 3.79 18.31
N LYS A 204 -32.58 4.60 19.09
CA LYS A 204 -32.03 5.58 20.03
C LYS A 204 -31.58 4.92 21.34
N ALA A 205 -32.01 3.69 21.63
CA ALA A 205 -31.61 2.95 22.83
C ALA A 205 -30.20 2.38 22.69
N SER A 206 -29.35 2.67 23.66
CA SER A 206 -27.93 2.25 23.63
C SER A 206 -27.72 0.75 23.74
N ASP A 207 -28.67 0.03 24.34
CA ASP A 207 -28.67 -1.43 24.55
C ASP A 207 -29.52 -2.18 23.52
N ALA A 208 -30.17 -1.47 22.57
CA ALA A 208 -30.99 -2.10 21.56
C ALA A 208 -30.20 -3.07 20.68
N SER A 209 -30.79 -4.24 20.45
CA SER A 209 -30.21 -5.27 19.59
C SER A 209 -31.23 -5.91 18.67
N ILE A 210 -30.76 -6.31 17.48
CA ILE A 210 -31.51 -7.12 16.52
C ILE A 210 -30.64 -8.31 16.14
N ASN A 211 -31.15 -9.53 16.32
CA ASN A 211 -30.43 -10.79 16.00
C ASN A 211 -29.03 -10.89 16.64
N GLY A 212 -28.87 -10.35 17.85
CA GLY A 212 -27.60 -10.38 18.58
C GLY A 212 -26.60 -9.29 18.20
N SER A 213 -26.93 -8.43 17.25
CA SER A 213 -26.10 -7.27 16.86
C SER A 213 -26.70 -5.98 17.39
N SER A 214 -25.86 -5.00 17.76
CA SER A 214 -26.34 -3.69 18.21
C SER A 214 -27.14 -2.99 17.11
N ASN A 215 -28.32 -2.47 17.48
CA ASN A 215 -29.13 -1.59 16.64
C ASN A 215 -29.06 -0.12 17.08
N TYR A 216 -28.19 0.19 18.04
CA TYR A 216 -27.99 1.57 18.46
C TYR A 216 -27.40 2.40 17.32
N TYR A 217 -28.03 3.51 16.99
CA TYR A 217 -27.70 4.28 15.77
C TYR A 217 -26.22 4.70 15.68
N LYS A 218 -25.61 5.11 16.81
CA LYS A 218 -24.17 5.47 16.79
C LYS A 218 -23.31 4.27 16.41
N GLN A 219 -23.60 3.09 16.97
CA GLN A 219 -22.85 1.87 16.70
C GLN A 219 -23.09 1.35 15.28
N VAL A 220 -24.35 1.44 14.80
CA VAL A 220 -24.68 1.02 13.43
C VAL A 220 -23.96 1.90 12.41
N ILE A 221 -23.99 3.23 12.58
CA ILE A 221 -23.30 4.16 11.70
C ILE A 221 -21.78 3.97 11.79
N PHE A 222 -21.23 3.81 12.99
CA PHE A 222 -19.78 3.57 13.18
C PHE A 222 -19.31 2.34 12.40
N ASN A 223 -20.07 1.24 12.45
CA ASN A 223 -19.69 -0.03 11.82
C ASN A 223 -19.92 -0.02 10.30
N ASN A 224 -20.96 0.65 9.80
CA ASN A 224 -21.45 0.44 8.43
C ASN A 224 -21.28 1.66 7.52
N SER A 225 -21.31 2.90 8.04
CA SER A 225 -21.16 4.09 7.20
C SER A 225 -19.74 4.25 6.69
N LYS A 226 -19.60 4.64 5.43
CA LYS A 226 -18.33 5.00 4.78
C LYS A 226 -18.08 6.51 4.78
N TYR A 227 -19.08 7.30 5.19
CA TYR A 227 -19.07 8.75 4.98
C TYR A 227 -19.13 9.54 6.27
N VAL A 228 -19.82 9.07 7.31
CA VAL A 228 -20.03 9.84 8.53
C VAL A 228 -19.89 9.01 9.80
N TYR A 229 -19.70 9.72 10.91
CA TYR A 229 -19.90 9.25 12.27
C TYR A 229 -21.08 9.98 12.91
N ALA A 230 -21.81 9.32 13.81
CA ALA A 230 -22.80 9.93 14.66
C ALA A 230 -22.13 10.31 16.01
N VAL A 231 -22.20 11.57 16.38
CA VAL A 231 -21.50 12.12 17.56
C VAL A 231 -22.50 12.38 18.68
N ASP A 232 -23.33 13.41 18.56
CA ASP A 232 -24.35 13.76 19.55
C ASP A 232 -25.77 13.58 19.02
N PRO A 233 -26.82 13.54 19.86
CA PRO A 233 -28.18 13.54 19.41
C PRO A 233 -28.52 14.75 18.55
N VAL A 234 -29.33 14.55 17.52
CA VAL A 234 -29.93 15.65 16.75
C VAL A 234 -30.83 16.48 17.67
N ASP A 235 -30.73 17.79 17.59
CA ASP A 235 -31.42 18.69 18.52
C ASP A 235 -31.05 18.39 20.00
N TYR A 236 -29.77 18.44 20.29
CA TYR A 236 -29.16 18.05 21.56
C TYR A 236 -29.89 18.63 22.78
N ALA A 237 -30.32 19.89 22.74
CA ALA A 237 -31.00 20.56 23.84
C ALA A 237 -32.29 19.85 24.29
N ASN A 238 -32.99 19.19 23.33
CA ASN A 238 -34.26 18.50 23.58
C ASN A 238 -34.11 16.97 23.66
N THR A 239 -33.03 16.38 23.16
CA THR A 239 -32.89 14.94 23.00
C THR A 239 -31.81 14.28 23.85
N ASN A 240 -30.83 15.03 24.32
CA ASN A 240 -29.70 14.50 25.09
C ASN A 240 -30.10 13.77 26.39
N ALA A 241 -31.26 14.11 26.97
CA ALA A 241 -31.76 13.47 28.18
C ALA A 241 -32.30 12.05 27.95
N THR A 242 -32.72 11.71 26.71
CA THR A 242 -33.37 10.42 26.40
C THR A 242 -32.62 9.58 25.40
N TRP A 243 -32.00 10.17 24.36
CA TRP A 243 -31.22 9.41 23.38
C TRP A 243 -29.96 8.84 24.03
N GLY A 244 -29.65 7.59 23.74
CA GLY A 244 -28.57 6.85 24.36
C GLY A 244 -28.88 6.22 25.71
N LYS A 245 -30.12 6.38 26.24
CA LYS A 245 -30.60 5.67 27.43
C LYS A 245 -30.94 4.21 27.07
N THR A 246 -31.23 3.42 28.11
CA THR A 246 -31.65 2.02 27.99
C THR A 246 -33.06 1.90 27.43
N ALA A 247 -33.39 0.70 26.91
CA ALA A 247 -34.61 0.39 26.17
C ALA A 247 -35.93 0.64 26.93
N ASN A 248 -35.92 0.72 28.26
CA ASN A 248 -37.08 1.02 29.09
C ASN A 248 -37.46 2.52 29.08
N THR A 249 -36.83 3.33 28.24
CA THR A 249 -37.06 4.78 28.14
C THR A 249 -38.10 5.14 27.12
N VAL A 250 -38.91 6.20 27.39
CA VAL A 250 -39.72 6.89 26.39
C VAL A 250 -38.83 7.91 25.68
N PHE A 251 -38.46 7.61 24.43
CA PHE A 251 -37.50 8.43 23.69
C PHE A 251 -38.12 9.68 23.11
N ALA A 252 -37.37 10.78 23.16
CA ALA A 252 -37.76 12.03 22.52
C ALA A 252 -37.83 11.89 21.00
N LYS A 253 -38.85 12.51 20.40
CA LYS A 253 -39.02 12.62 18.94
C LYS A 253 -38.61 14.02 18.50
N VAL A 254 -37.91 14.10 17.36
CA VAL A 254 -37.61 15.38 16.72
C VAL A 254 -38.37 15.48 15.41
N THR A 255 -38.67 16.69 14.96
CA THR A 255 -39.12 16.93 13.60
C THR A 255 -38.04 16.54 12.61
N ASN A 256 -38.42 16.29 11.35
CA ASN A 256 -37.46 15.95 10.31
C ASN A 256 -36.33 16.99 10.24
N GLN A 257 -35.11 16.51 10.31
CA GLN A 257 -33.90 17.35 10.27
C GLN A 257 -33.09 17.05 9.00
N LEU A 258 -32.51 18.09 8.44
CA LEU A 258 -31.41 17.98 7.47
C LEU A 258 -30.21 18.68 8.07
N VAL A 259 -29.19 17.93 8.42
CA VAL A 259 -27.96 18.40 9.06
C VAL A 259 -26.88 18.47 8.00
N ASN A 260 -26.42 19.67 7.68
CA ASN A 260 -25.29 19.88 6.76
C ASN A 260 -23.98 19.78 7.54
N LEU A 261 -22.97 19.19 6.90
CA LEU A 261 -21.61 19.17 7.46
C LEU A 261 -20.79 20.29 6.79
N ASP A 262 -19.99 20.99 7.60
CA ASP A 262 -19.14 22.08 7.14
C ASP A 262 -17.83 22.14 7.97
N GLY A 263 -16.92 23.09 7.67
CA GLY A 263 -15.67 23.27 8.41
C GLY A 263 -14.54 22.29 8.03
N GLY A 264 -14.79 21.34 7.14
CA GLY A 264 -13.75 20.43 6.64
C GLY A 264 -12.68 21.19 5.84
N THR A 265 -11.40 20.93 6.15
CA THR A 265 -10.25 21.60 5.53
C THR A 265 -9.23 20.61 4.99
N ASP A 266 -8.63 20.94 3.83
CA ASP A 266 -7.50 20.21 3.26
C ASP A 266 -6.22 21.04 3.46
N VAL A 267 -5.22 20.43 4.05
CA VAL A 267 -3.87 20.98 4.14
C VAL A 267 -2.88 19.96 3.60
N VAL A 268 -2.03 20.42 2.69
CA VAL A 268 -0.99 19.57 2.11
C VAL A 268 -0.06 19.10 3.24
N PRO A 269 0.22 17.79 3.35
CA PRO A 269 1.11 17.26 4.38
C PRO A 269 2.52 17.83 4.21
N THR A 270 3.16 18.10 5.32
CA THR A 270 4.59 18.44 5.39
C THR A 270 5.45 17.18 5.24
N ASP A 271 6.76 17.38 5.06
CA ASP A 271 7.70 16.25 5.07
C ASP A 271 7.60 15.42 6.36
N SER A 272 7.38 16.06 7.51
CA SER A 272 7.19 15.37 8.79
C SER A 272 5.93 14.52 8.82
N ASP A 273 4.82 15.00 8.24
CA ASP A 273 3.57 14.25 8.17
C ASP A 273 3.74 13.02 7.27
N LEU A 274 4.46 13.16 6.14
CA LEU A 274 4.78 12.04 5.25
C LEU A 274 5.73 11.05 5.92
N GLN A 275 6.75 11.51 6.64
CA GLN A 275 7.64 10.64 7.41
C GLN A 275 6.86 9.84 8.47
N THR A 276 5.94 10.49 9.20
CA THR A 276 5.04 9.81 10.15
C THR A 276 4.22 8.72 9.46
N ALA A 277 3.68 8.98 8.28
CA ALA A 277 2.95 7.97 7.52
C ALA A 277 3.84 6.79 7.09
N TYR A 278 5.12 7.04 6.75
CA TYR A 278 6.07 5.98 6.41
C TYR A 278 6.53 5.17 7.63
N THR A 279 6.47 5.68 8.88
CA THR A 279 6.82 4.88 10.07
C THR A 279 5.94 3.64 10.22
N LEU A 280 4.71 3.66 9.71
CA LEU A 280 3.81 2.51 9.73
C LEU A 280 4.34 1.31 8.91
N PHE A 281 5.32 1.54 8.05
CA PHE A 281 6.00 0.50 7.28
C PHE A 281 7.32 0.02 7.90
N GLU A 282 7.78 0.58 9.03
CA GLU A 282 9.07 0.20 9.64
C GLU A 282 9.06 -1.21 10.21
N ASN A 283 7.94 -1.65 10.78
CA ASN A 283 7.87 -2.94 11.45
C ASN A 283 7.52 -4.07 10.47
N LYS A 284 8.53 -4.91 10.16
CA LYS A 284 8.37 -6.07 9.27
C LYS A 284 7.49 -7.20 9.83
N GLU A 285 7.20 -7.20 11.14
CA GLU A 285 6.31 -8.19 11.74
C GLU A 285 4.83 -7.81 11.60
N GLN A 286 4.53 -6.52 11.43
CA GLN A 286 3.18 -6.00 11.26
C GLN A 286 2.73 -5.94 9.80
N VAL A 287 3.66 -5.62 8.89
CA VAL A 287 3.32 -5.48 7.46
C VAL A 287 4.39 -6.10 6.59
N ASP A 288 3.99 -7.02 5.72
CA ASP A 288 4.88 -7.63 4.72
C ASP A 288 4.84 -6.83 3.42
N ILE A 289 5.96 -6.14 3.13
CA ILE A 289 6.16 -5.34 1.93
C ILE A 289 7.46 -5.73 1.25
N SER A 290 7.54 -5.52 -0.05
CA SER A 290 8.73 -5.82 -0.87
C SER A 290 9.21 -4.63 -1.69
N LEU A 291 8.32 -3.68 -1.98
CA LEU A 291 8.57 -2.50 -2.81
C LEU A 291 8.02 -1.26 -2.10
N VAL A 292 8.84 -0.26 -1.83
CA VAL A 292 8.42 1.00 -1.23
C VAL A 292 8.50 2.09 -2.29
N VAL A 293 7.37 2.68 -2.63
CA VAL A 293 7.25 3.76 -3.62
C VAL A 293 7.26 5.10 -2.90
N THR A 294 8.03 6.07 -3.38
CA THR A 294 8.14 7.39 -2.73
C THR A 294 7.29 8.48 -3.38
N GLY A 295 6.74 8.25 -4.58
CA GLY A 295 5.99 9.28 -5.29
C GLY A 295 6.86 10.50 -5.62
N ASP A 296 6.34 11.69 -5.32
CA ASP A 296 7.01 12.98 -5.47
C ASP A 296 7.67 13.49 -4.17
N ALA A 297 8.01 12.57 -3.28
CA ALA A 297 8.59 12.90 -1.99
C ALA A 297 9.86 13.76 -2.11
N SER A 298 10.02 14.70 -1.17
CA SER A 298 11.24 15.50 -1.03
C SER A 298 12.47 14.64 -0.73
N VAL A 299 13.66 15.20 -0.89
CA VAL A 299 14.92 14.52 -0.52
C VAL A 299 14.92 14.08 0.94
N ALA A 300 14.35 14.90 1.84
CA ALA A 300 14.27 14.57 3.27
C ALA A 300 13.40 13.33 3.54
N VAL A 301 12.26 13.21 2.85
CA VAL A 301 11.39 12.04 2.96
C VAL A 301 12.03 10.81 2.30
N GLN A 302 12.70 10.98 1.15
CA GLN A 302 13.45 9.90 0.50
C GLN A 302 14.56 9.37 1.41
N GLN A 303 15.33 10.25 2.06
CA GLN A 303 16.33 9.87 3.07
C GLN A 303 15.71 9.12 4.23
N PHE A 304 14.59 9.60 4.75
CA PHE A 304 13.86 8.93 5.83
C PHE A 304 13.46 7.50 5.46
N VAL A 305 12.87 7.31 4.27
CA VAL A 305 12.47 5.98 3.78
C VAL A 305 13.70 5.06 3.64
N ILE A 306 14.83 5.58 3.17
CA ILE A 306 16.06 4.80 3.03
C ILE A 306 16.61 4.39 4.40
N ASP A 307 16.71 5.34 5.33
CA ASP A 307 17.40 5.16 6.61
C ASP A 307 16.55 4.41 7.65
N ASN A 308 15.25 4.65 7.67
CA ASN A 308 14.34 4.14 8.70
C ASN A 308 13.46 2.97 8.25
N VAL A 309 13.13 2.90 6.95
CA VAL A 309 12.27 1.81 6.45
C VAL A 309 13.09 0.71 5.78
N VAL A 310 13.73 0.97 4.63
CA VAL A 310 14.27 -0.12 3.82
C VAL A 310 15.60 -0.67 4.33
N THR A 311 16.48 0.17 4.89
CA THR A 311 17.79 -0.28 5.39
C THR A 311 17.66 -1.14 6.66
N PRO A 312 16.88 -0.75 7.70
CA PRO A 312 16.71 -1.58 8.88
C PRO A 312 15.93 -2.86 8.62
N ARG A 313 14.91 -2.79 7.74
CA ARG A 313 14.11 -3.97 7.37
C ARG A 313 14.90 -5.00 6.59
N ALA A 314 15.68 -4.53 5.60
CA ALA A 314 16.49 -5.35 4.68
C ALA A 314 15.67 -6.39 3.84
N ASP A 315 14.34 -6.31 3.86
CA ASP A 315 13.40 -7.21 3.19
C ASP A 315 12.60 -6.56 2.06
N CYS A 316 12.88 -5.31 1.74
CA CYS A 316 12.24 -4.53 0.69
C CYS A 316 13.22 -3.57 0.02
N ILE A 317 12.81 -3.00 -1.13
CA ILE A 317 13.58 -1.97 -1.84
C ILE A 317 12.74 -0.69 -1.99
N ALA A 318 13.40 0.47 -1.88
CA ALA A 318 12.80 1.76 -2.17
C ALA A 318 13.00 2.13 -3.65
N LEU A 319 11.94 2.67 -4.25
CA LEU A 319 11.96 3.19 -5.60
C LEU A 319 11.74 4.70 -5.53
N ILE A 320 12.71 5.45 -6.03
CA ILE A 320 12.78 6.90 -5.93
C ILE A 320 12.93 7.54 -7.30
N SER A 321 12.33 8.71 -7.48
CA SER A 321 12.49 9.58 -8.67
C SER A 321 13.11 10.91 -8.27
N PRO A 322 13.82 11.61 -9.16
CA PRO A 322 14.22 12.98 -8.94
C PRO A 322 12.99 13.90 -8.83
N PRO A 323 13.08 15.03 -8.10
CA PRO A 323 11.95 15.97 -8.01
C PRO A 323 11.59 16.52 -9.40
N SER A 324 10.33 16.90 -9.59
CA SER A 324 9.83 17.44 -10.87
C SER A 324 10.66 18.64 -11.34
N THR A 325 11.09 19.47 -10.40
CA THR A 325 11.92 20.66 -10.66
C THR A 325 13.30 20.34 -11.23
N ALA A 326 13.77 19.10 -11.12
CA ALA A 326 15.04 18.69 -11.72
C ALA A 326 14.92 18.33 -13.20
N VAL A 327 13.74 17.91 -13.67
CA VAL A 327 13.59 17.31 -15.01
C VAL A 327 12.47 17.89 -15.85
N VAL A 328 11.40 18.44 -15.24
CA VAL A 328 10.27 19.00 -16.00
C VAL A 328 10.60 20.42 -16.44
N ASN A 329 10.54 20.66 -17.75
CA ASN A 329 10.87 21.96 -18.38
C ASN A 329 12.30 22.47 -18.08
N GLN A 330 13.28 21.56 -17.95
CA GLN A 330 14.68 21.87 -17.63
C GLN A 330 15.64 21.65 -18.80
N ALA A 331 15.18 21.89 -20.02
CA ALA A 331 15.85 21.57 -21.28
C ALA A 331 17.38 21.76 -21.27
N GLY A 332 18.12 20.63 -21.32
CA GLY A 332 19.58 20.57 -21.35
C GLY A 332 20.27 20.56 -19.97
N SER A 333 19.53 20.77 -18.88
CA SER A 333 20.09 20.78 -17.51
C SER A 333 19.72 19.53 -16.70
N GLU A 334 18.89 18.64 -17.24
CA GLU A 334 18.28 17.52 -16.51
C GLU A 334 19.35 16.60 -15.89
N THR A 335 20.39 16.25 -16.65
CA THR A 335 21.47 15.38 -16.15
C THR A 335 22.21 16.01 -14.97
N THR A 336 22.55 17.30 -15.06
CA THR A 336 23.22 18.04 -13.99
C THR A 336 22.34 18.17 -12.76
N ASN A 337 21.06 18.45 -12.95
CA ASN A 337 20.08 18.56 -11.86
C ASN A 337 19.87 17.21 -11.15
N ILE A 338 19.83 16.10 -11.89
CA ILE A 338 19.74 14.75 -11.30
C ILE A 338 21.02 14.44 -10.49
N GLN A 339 22.21 14.80 -10.98
CA GLN A 339 23.45 14.64 -10.22
C GLN A 339 23.46 15.49 -8.94
N THR A 340 22.92 16.70 -8.99
CA THR A 340 22.75 17.57 -7.82
C THR A 340 21.77 16.94 -6.82
N TRP A 341 20.66 16.39 -7.30
CA TRP A 341 19.72 15.66 -6.45
C TRP A 341 20.37 14.46 -5.77
N LEU A 342 21.14 13.64 -6.50
CA LEU A 342 21.88 12.50 -5.92
C LEU A 342 22.90 12.95 -4.87
N THR A 343 23.59 14.06 -5.12
CA THR A 343 24.52 14.65 -4.15
C THR A 343 23.78 15.09 -2.88
N SER A 344 22.63 15.71 -3.02
CA SER A 344 21.78 16.11 -1.89
C SER A 344 21.20 14.89 -1.14
N LEU A 345 20.83 13.82 -1.86
CA LEU A 345 20.36 12.57 -1.27
C LEU A 345 21.46 11.92 -0.43
N SER A 346 22.71 11.99 -0.89
CA SER A 346 23.92 11.54 -0.16
C SER A 346 23.79 10.13 0.47
N ARG A 347 23.17 9.20 -0.26
CA ARG A 347 23.00 7.80 0.17
C ARG A 347 23.50 6.84 -0.90
N SER A 348 24.11 5.74 -0.42
CA SER A 348 24.55 4.62 -1.25
C SER A 348 24.00 3.34 -0.65
N SER A 349 23.04 2.71 -1.32
CA SER A 349 22.37 1.52 -0.81
C SER A 349 21.96 0.59 -1.95
N SER A 350 22.13 -0.71 -1.73
CA SER A 350 21.61 -1.73 -2.64
C SER A 350 20.10 -1.94 -2.51
N TYR A 351 19.48 -1.37 -1.48
CA TYR A 351 18.04 -1.40 -1.26
C TYR A 351 17.30 -0.21 -1.89
N VAL A 352 17.98 0.58 -2.72
CA VAL A 352 17.41 1.75 -3.37
C VAL A 352 17.56 1.64 -4.88
N VAL A 353 16.52 1.98 -5.61
CA VAL A 353 16.47 2.04 -7.08
C VAL A 353 16.03 3.45 -7.48
N ALA A 354 16.87 4.16 -8.21
CA ALA A 354 16.59 5.49 -8.72
C ALA A 354 16.31 5.44 -10.22
N ASP A 355 15.26 6.12 -10.67
CA ASP A 355 14.93 6.33 -12.08
C ASP A 355 15.31 7.73 -12.58
N SER A 356 15.13 8.00 -13.88
CA SER A 356 15.57 9.23 -14.52
C SER A 356 14.51 10.33 -14.61
N GLY A 357 13.31 10.15 -14.01
CA GLY A 357 12.41 11.28 -14.04
C GLY A 357 10.91 11.04 -14.06
N TRP A 358 10.20 11.77 -14.93
CA TRP A 358 8.76 11.94 -14.93
C TRP A 358 8.16 11.66 -16.30
N LYS A 359 6.95 11.13 -16.31
CA LYS A 359 6.13 10.94 -17.53
C LYS A 359 4.92 11.87 -17.53
N TYR A 360 4.40 12.16 -18.72
CA TYR A 360 3.19 12.90 -18.96
C TYR A 360 2.07 11.94 -19.31
N GLN A 361 0.98 11.95 -18.55
CA GLN A 361 -0.16 11.05 -18.73
C GLN A 361 -1.50 11.78 -18.61
N LEU A 362 -2.55 11.19 -19.15
CA LEU A 362 -3.92 11.71 -19.03
C LEU A 362 -4.49 11.42 -17.65
N ASP A 363 -4.95 12.46 -16.97
CA ASP A 363 -5.88 12.38 -15.84
C ASP A 363 -7.30 12.28 -16.41
N LYS A 364 -7.80 11.05 -16.50
CA LYS A 364 -9.13 10.77 -17.08
C LYS A 364 -10.29 11.27 -16.22
N TYR A 365 -10.06 11.56 -14.93
CA TYR A 365 -11.09 12.05 -14.01
C TYR A 365 -11.36 13.54 -14.20
N ASN A 366 -10.29 14.31 -14.51
CA ASN A 366 -10.36 15.75 -14.68
C ASN A 366 -10.20 16.19 -16.15
N ASN A 367 -9.97 15.25 -17.09
CA ASN A 367 -9.70 15.49 -18.51
C ASN A 367 -8.56 16.49 -18.74
N VAL A 368 -7.47 16.34 -17.98
CA VAL A 368 -6.25 17.13 -18.09
C VAL A 368 -5.03 16.23 -18.12
N TYR A 369 -3.92 16.74 -18.63
CA TYR A 369 -2.68 15.99 -18.61
C TYR A 369 -1.81 16.41 -17.42
N ARG A 370 -1.13 15.44 -16.80
CA ARG A 370 -0.31 15.66 -15.62
C ARG A 370 1.07 15.02 -15.74
N TRP A 371 2.03 15.65 -15.11
CA TRP A 371 3.32 15.04 -14.85
C TRP A 371 3.24 14.14 -13.63
N VAL A 372 3.79 12.92 -13.73
CA VAL A 372 3.80 11.92 -12.66
C VAL A 372 5.18 11.26 -12.60
N PRO A 373 5.76 11.04 -11.40
CA PRO A 373 7.06 10.38 -11.25
C PRO A 373 7.01 8.92 -11.70
N LEU A 374 8.13 8.40 -12.16
CA LEU A 374 8.23 7.05 -12.73
C LEU A 374 8.40 5.93 -11.67
N ASN A 375 8.67 6.26 -10.41
CA ASN A 375 8.91 5.24 -9.38
C ASN A 375 7.75 4.28 -9.16
N GLY A 376 6.50 4.74 -9.31
CA GLY A 376 5.32 3.88 -9.29
C GLY A 376 5.30 2.86 -10.43
N ASP A 377 5.69 3.29 -11.65
CA ASP A 377 5.84 2.39 -12.80
C ASP A 377 7.00 1.42 -12.63
N VAL A 378 8.16 1.89 -12.15
CA VAL A 378 9.35 1.03 -11.94
C VAL A 378 9.05 -0.05 -10.89
N ALA A 379 8.34 0.31 -9.83
CA ALA A 379 7.82 -0.67 -8.87
C ALA A 379 6.86 -1.67 -9.53
N GLY A 380 5.94 -1.16 -10.34
CA GLY A 380 5.02 -1.98 -11.11
C GLY A 380 5.72 -2.93 -12.08
N LEU A 381 6.80 -2.51 -12.73
CA LEU A 381 7.61 -3.38 -13.60
C LEU A 381 8.30 -4.52 -12.82
N CYS A 382 8.68 -4.28 -11.56
CA CYS A 382 9.15 -5.35 -10.68
C CYS A 382 8.04 -6.38 -10.43
N VAL A 383 6.82 -5.93 -10.12
CA VAL A 383 5.65 -6.80 -9.94
C VAL A 383 5.30 -7.57 -11.21
N TYR A 384 5.29 -6.87 -12.34
CA TYR A 384 5.04 -7.51 -13.65
C TYR A 384 6.10 -8.58 -13.97
N THR A 385 7.37 -8.31 -13.65
CA THR A 385 8.46 -9.27 -13.83
C THR A 385 8.23 -10.53 -13.00
N ASP A 386 7.78 -10.42 -11.77
CA ASP A 386 7.45 -11.54 -10.89
C ASP A 386 6.27 -12.38 -11.42
N THR A 387 5.31 -11.72 -12.05
CA THR A 387 4.13 -12.38 -12.62
C THR A 387 4.48 -13.19 -13.87
N VAL A 388 5.35 -12.66 -14.75
CA VAL A 388 5.67 -13.31 -16.05
C VAL A 388 6.92 -14.20 -15.97
N LYS A 389 7.76 -14.01 -14.97
CA LYS A 389 9.01 -14.75 -14.72
C LYS A 389 9.20 -14.91 -13.21
N ASP A 390 10.28 -14.39 -12.66
CA ASP A 390 10.65 -14.49 -11.25
C ASP A 390 11.35 -13.21 -10.77
N PRO A 391 11.44 -12.96 -9.45
CA PRO A 391 12.06 -11.76 -8.89
C PRO A 391 13.53 -11.55 -9.27
N TRP A 392 14.22 -12.61 -9.63
CA TRP A 392 15.64 -12.57 -10.04
C TRP A 392 15.87 -12.26 -11.52
N PHE A 393 14.82 -11.98 -12.27
CA PHE A 393 14.95 -11.42 -13.62
C PHE A 393 14.99 -9.89 -13.56
N SER A 394 15.76 -9.28 -14.48
CA SER A 394 15.79 -7.82 -14.61
C SER A 394 14.43 -7.27 -15.06
N PRO A 395 13.88 -6.24 -14.39
CA PRO A 395 12.63 -5.59 -14.81
C PRO A 395 12.83 -4.67 -16.03
N ALA A 396 14.06 -4.47 -16.49
CA ALA A 396 14.40 -3.57 -17.57
C ALA A 396 14.35 -4.24 -18.94
N GLY A 397 14.42 -3.40 -19.99
CA GLY A 397 14.53 -3.80 -21.40
C GLY A 397 13.20 -4.01 -22.10
N PHE A 398 13.25 -4.30 -23.40
CA PHE A 398 12.07 -4.35 -24.26
C PHE A 398 11.07 -5.46 -23.92
N ASN A 399 11.54 -6.54 -23.29
CA ASN A 399 10.66 -7.67 -22.96
C ASN A 399 9.76 -7.43 -21.76
N ARG A 400 10.19 -6.65 -20.77
CA ARG A 400 9.50 -6.45 -19.48
C ARG A 400 9.46 -5.01 -19.01
N GLY A 401 10.33 -4.14 -19.52
CA GLY A 401 10.50 -2.77 -19.02
C GLY A 401 9.59 -1.73 -19.69
N ALA A 402 8.54 -2.12 -20.41
CA ALA A 402 7.64 -1.18 -21.08
C ALA A 402 6.79 -0.38 -20.09
N ILE A 403 6.88 0.94 -20.15
CA ILE A 403 6.11 1.87 -19.32
C ILE A 403 4.72 2.07 -19.91
N LYS A 404 3.69 1.85 -19.09
CA LYS A 404 2.28 2.05 -19.47
C LYS A 404 1.86 3.52 -19.33
N ASN A 405 0.79 3.90 -20.03
CA ASN A 405 0.16 5.22 -19.91
C ASN A 405 1.15 6.41 -20.02
N CYS A 406 2.14 6.31 -20.90
CA CYS A 406 3.14 7.34 -21.12
C CYS A 406 2.92 8.00 -22.47
N ILE A 407 2.50 9.28 -22.49
CA ILE A 407 2.37 10.07 -23.72
C ILE A 407 3.73 10.59 -24.15
N LYS A 408 4.48 11.11 -23.19
CA LYS A 408 5.87 11.56 -23.36
C LYS A 408 6.60 11.54 -22.02
N LEU A 409 7.91 11.47 -22.08
CA LEU A 409 8.78 11.69 -20.92
C LEU A 409 9.03 13.21 -20.73
N ALA A 410 9.38 13.62 -19.50
CA ALA A 410 9.82 14.97 -19.21
C ALA A 410 11.05 15.35 -20.07
N TRP A 411 11.93 14.38 -20.26
CA TRP A 411 13.05 14.45 -21.17
C TRP A 411 13.43 13.05 -21.65
N ASN A 412 14.10 12.94 -22.78
CA ASN A 412 14.54 11.66 -23.35
C ASN A 412 16.07 11.63 -23.42
N PRO A 413 16.77 10.90 -22.51
CA PRO A 413 18.22 10.96 -22.43
C PRO A 413 18.90 10.36 -23.67
N THR A 414 19.82 11.12 -24.27
CA THR A 414 20.70 10.64 -25.33
C THR A 414 21.67 9.57 -24.81
N LYS A 415 22.41 8.89 -25.71
CA LYS A 415 23.39 7.87 -25.28
C LYS A 415 24.39 8.41 -24.25
N THR A 416 24.96 9.58 -24.47
CA THR A 416 25.93 10.22 -23.58
C THR A 416 25.33 10.49 -22.19
N TYR A 417 24.10 11.02 -22.14
CA TYR A 417 23.42 11.28 -20.88
C TYR A 417 23.06 9.97 -20.15
N ARG A 418 22.66 8.92 -20.88
CA ARG A 418 22.44 7.59 -20.29
C ARG A 418 23.72 7.02 -19.66
N ASP A 419 24.85 7.13 -20.34
CA ASP A 419 26.13 6.65 -19.83
C ASP A 419 26.50 7.37 -18.52
N THR A 420 26.27 8.68 -18.44
CA THR A 420 26.49 9.50 -17.23
C THR A 420 25.55 9.09 -16.09
N LEU A 421 24.25 8.99 -16.33
CA LEU A 421 23.26 8.59 -15.33
C LEU A 421 23.49 7.18 -14.83
N TYR A 422 23.74 6.25 -15.75
CA TYR A 422 23.97 4.85 -15.40
C TYR A 422 25.25 4.65 -14.60
N SER A 423 26.29 5.45 -14.86
CA SER A 423 27.51 5.47 -14.03
C SER A 423 27.23 5.94 -12.61
N ALA A 424 26.29 6.87 -12.43
CA ALA A 424 25.87 7.37 -11.12
C ALA A 424 24.84 6.48 -10.40
N GLY A 425 24.42 5.35 -11.00
CA GLY A 425 23.44 4.43 -10.40
C GLY A 425 21.97 4.76 -10.70
N VAL A 426 21.71 5.72 -11.58
CA VAL A 426 20.35 6.08 -12.01
C VAL A 426 19.98 5.25 -13.24
N ASN A 427 18.78 4.69 -13.22
CA ASN A 427 18.25 3.88 -14.32
C ASN A 427 17.52 4.75 -15.34
N PRO A 428 18.06 4.93 -16.56
CA PRO A 428 17.39 5.73 -17.55
C PRO A 428 16.08 5.09 -18.00
N VAL A 429 15.04 5.90 -18.11
CA VAL A 429 13.82 5.57 -18.85
C VAL A 429 13.89 6.28 -20.19
N VAL A 430 13.72 5.56 -21.28
CA VAL A 430 14.01 6.03 -22.64
C VAL A 430 12.84 5.72 -23.55
N SER A 431 12.49 6.70 -24.37
CA SER A 431 11.52 6.51 -25.46
C SER A 431 12.28 6.26 -26.76
N PHE A 432 12.15 5.06 -27.31
CA PHE A 432 12.75 4.66 -28.59
C PHE A 432 11.73 4.77 -29.72
N ALA A 433 12.12 5.34 -30.83
CA ALA A 433 11.26 5.46 -32.00
C ALA A 433 10.78 4.07 -32.48
N GLY A 434 9.48 3.89 -32.58
CA GLY A 434 8.86 2.63 -32.99
C GLY A 434 8.89 1.49 -31.98
N GLN A 435 9.48 1.69 -30.78
CA GLN A 435 9.61 0.63 -29.76
C GLN A 435 9.01 1.01 -28.41
N GLY A 436 8.54 2.26 -28.27
CA GLY A 436 7.88 2.76 -27.06
C GLY A 436 8.85 3.24 -25.97
N THR A 437 8.30 3.51 -24.80
CA THR A 437 9.03 3.98 -23.63
C THR A 437 9.34 2.81 -22.70
N VAL A 438 10.62 2.64 -22.35
CA VAL A 438 11.09 1.49 -21.56
C VAL A 438 12.06 1.91 -20.47
N LEU A 439 12.05 1.18 -19.37
CA LEU A 439 13.13 1.20 -18.37
C LEU A 439 14.38 0.55 -18.99
N PHE A 440 15.46 1.31 -19.09
CA PHE A 440 16.68 0.90 -19.79
C PHE A 440 17.92 0.87 -18.87
N GLY A 441 17.71 0.35 -17.66
CA GLY A 441 18.74 0.15 -16.65
C GLY A 441 18.23 -0.70 -15.49
N ASP A 442 19.11 -1.41 -14.82
CA ASP A 442 18.80 -2.33 -13.73
C ASP A 442 19.74 -2.21 -12.53
N LYS A 443 20.29 -1.02 -12.30
CA LYS A 443 21.18 -0.73 -11.16
C LYS A 443 20.42 -0.39 -9.90
N THR A 444 21.02 -0.78 -8.77
CA THR A 444 20.73 -0.19 -7.46
C THR A 444 21.56 1.08 -7.26
N LEU A 445 21.26 1.86 -6.23
CA LEU A 445 22.00 3.08 -5.90
C LEU A 445 23.31 2.78 -5.11
N GLN A 446 23.82 1.57 -5.21
CA GLN A 446 25.07 1.19 -4.58
C GLN A 446 26.26 1.71 -5.38
N SER A 447 27.10 2.55 -4.76
CA SER A 447 28.29 3.13 -5.40
C SER A 447 29.47 2.16 -5.49
N LYS A 448 29.60 1.25 -4.51
CA LYS A 448 30.68 0.24 -4.52
C LYS A 448 30.32 -0.93 -5.44
N PRO A 449 31.20 -1.33 -6.36
CA PRO A 449 30.97 -2.51 -7.19
C PRO A 449 30.77 -3.77 -6.31
N SER A 450 29.64 -4.44 -6.45
CA SER A 450 29.34 -5.71 -5.78
C SER A 450 28.30 -6.50 -6.55
N ALA A 451 27.98 -7.71 -6.09
CA ALA A 451 26.89 -8.49 -6.66
C ALA A 451 25.53 -7.77 -6.49
N PHE A 452 25.40 -6.92 -5.47
CA PHE A 452 24.16 -6.22 -5.12
C PHE A 452 23.98 -4.88 -5.84
N ASP A 453 24.84 -4.53 -6.78
CA ASP A 453 24.69 -3.34 -7.61
C ASP A 453 23.60 -3.48 -8.70
N ARG A 454 22.89 -4.63 -8.74
CA ARG A 454 21.82 -4.95 -9.67
C ARG A 454 20.51 -5.24 -8.96
N ILE A 455 19.41 -4.72 -9.53
CA ILE A 455 18.04 -4.90 -8.99
C ILE A 455 17.69 -6.38 -8.89
N ASN A 456 17.96 -7.15 -9.94
CA ASN A 456 17.62 -8.56 -10.00
C ASN A 456 18.34 -9.39 -8.93
N VAL A 457 19.62 -9.11 -8.67
CA VAL A 457 20.38 -9.83 -7.63
C VAL A 457 19.89 -9.42 -6.23
N ARG A 458 19.67 -8.14 -5.97
CA ARG A 458 19.14 -7.70 -4.68
C ARG A 458 17.76 -8.32 -4.40
N ARG A 459 16.88 -8.34 -5.37
CA ARG A 459 15.55 -8.95 -5.24
C ARG A 459 15.61 -10.47 -5.08
N LEU A 460 16.55 -11.14 -5.76
CA LEU A 460 16.83 -12.55 -5.51
C LEU A 460 17.14 -12.80 -4.03
N PHE A 461 18.09 -12.04 -3.47
CA PHE A 461 18.50 -12.25 -2.08
C PHE A 461 17.38 -11.94 -1.10
N ILE A 462 16.59 -10.87 -1.32
CA ILE A 462 15.40 -10.58 -0.50
C ILE A 462 14.41 -11.75 -0.52
N ALA A 463 14.11 -12.32 -1.69
CA ALA A 463 13.21 -13.46 -1.81
C ALA A 463 13.76 -14.71 -1.09
N LEU A 464 15.05 -14.98 -1.22
CA LEU A 464 15.72 -16.08 -0.53
C LEU A 464 15.72 -15.89 0.99
N GLU A 465 16.12 -14.71 1.45
CA GLU A 465 16.22 -14.36 2.88
C GLU A 465 14.84 -14.45 3.56
N LYS A 466 13.79 -13.93 2.93
CA LYS A 466 12.41 -14.02 3.42
C LYS A 466 11.93 -15.48 3.49
N SER A 467 12.10 -16.25 2.41
CA SER A 467 11.63 -17.63 2.33
C SER A 467 12.35 -18.54 3.32
N ILE A 468 13.69 -18.50 3.31
CA ILE A 468 14.51 -19.34 4.20
C ILE A 468 14.34 -18.88 5.66
N GLY A 469 14.30 -17.56 5.91
CA GLY A 469 14.06 -17.03 7.25
C GLY A 469 12.71 -17.45 7.83
N THR A 470 11.66 -17.50 7.01
CA THR A 470 10.35 -18.02 7.42
C THR A 470 10.42 -19.52 7.73
N ALA A 471 11.09 -20.30 6.90
CA ALA A 471 11.29 -21.72 7.13
C ALA A 471 12.16 -22.00 8.39
N ALA A 472 13.20 -21.20 8.61
CA ALA A 472 14.08 -21.32 9.76
C ALA A 472 13.36 -21.07 11.11
N LYS A 473 12.25 -20.32 11.13
CA LYS A 473 11.45 -20.12 12.35
C LYS A 473 10.91 -21.43 12.94
N PHE A 474 10.68 -22.45 12.13
CA PHE A 474 10.23 -23.77 12.59
C PHE A 474 11.33 -24.55 13.33
N SER A 475 12.60 -24.16 13.20
CA SER A 475 13.71 -24.73 13.97
C SER A 475 13.94 -24.02 15.31
N LEU A 476 13.22 -22.95 15.62
CA LEU A 476 13.30 -22.27 16.92
C LEU A 476 12.77 -23.20 18.02
N PHE A 477 13.45 -23.20 19.15
CA PHE A 477 13.17 -24.02 20.33
C PHE A 477 13.40 -25.54 20.15
N GLU A 478 13.88 -25.99 18.98
CA GLU A 478 14.36 -27.35 18.78
C GLU A 478 15.77 -27.54 19.35
N LEU A 479 16.17 -28.79 19.55
CA LEU A 479 17.50 -29.11 20.05
C LEU A 479 18.57 -28.82 18.97
N ASN A 480 19.68 -28.18 19.34
CA ASN A 480 20.78 -27.93 18.43
C ASN A 480 21.72 -29.16 18.32
N ASP A 481 21.23 -30.19 17.69
CA ASP A 481 21.94 -31.42 17.43
C ASP A 481 22.22 -31.65 15.92
N GLU A 482 22.91 -32.71 15.59
CA GLU A 482 23.23 -33.07 14.20
C GLU A 482 21.98 -33.35 13.38
N PHE A 483 20.93 -33.89 14.02
CA PHE A 483 19.67 -34.20 13.35
C PHE A 483 18.95 -32.91 12.90
N THR A 484 18.77 -31.94 13.79
CA THR A 484 18.14 -30.66 13.49
C THR A 484 18.91 -29.88 12.44
N ARG A 485 20.26 -29.87 12.53
CA ARG A 485 21.12 -29.27 11.50
C ARG A 485 20.96 -29.96 10.15
N GLY A 486 20.90 -31.29 10.13
CA GLY A 486 20.63 -32.09 8.93
C GLY A 486 19.26 -31.81 8.31
N GLN A 487 18.21 -31.65 9.14
CA GLN A 487 16.86 -31.27 8.69
C GLN A 487 16.88 -29.89 8.02
N PHE A 488 17.56 -28.90 8.59
CA PHE A 488 17.67 -27.57 7.98
C PHE A 488 18.35 -27.63 6.61
N VAL A 489 19.46 -28.37 6.48
CA VAL A 489 20.12 -28.55 5.18
C VAL A 489 19.23 -29.27 4.18
N ALA A 490 18.48 -30.30 4.63
CA ALA A 490 17.55 -31.04 3.81
C ALA A 490 16.33 -30.18 3.36
N LEU A 491 15.93 -29.20 4.15
CA LEU A 491 14.87 -28.26 3.83
C LEU A 491 15.34 -27.20 2.82
N VAL A 492 16.51 -26.61 3.02
CA VAL A 492 17.01 -25.47 2.20
C VAL A 492 17.57 -25.93 0.86
N THR A 493 18.24 -27.09 0.81
CA THR A 493 18.91 -27.55 -0.40
C THR A 493 17.96 -27.77 -1.60
N PRO A 494 16.81 -28.45 -1.47
CA PRO A 494 15.86 -28.60 -2.59
C PRO A 494 15.31 -27.26 -3.07
N PHE A 495 15.03 -26.31 -2.18
CA PHE A 495 14.56 -24.98 -2.51
C PHE A 495 15.57 -24.21 -3.36
N LEU A 496 16.84 -24.20 -2.93
CA LEU A 496 17.91 -23.56 -3.72
C LEU A 496 18.14 -24.25 -5.06
N ARG A 497 17.97 -25.58 -5.14
CA ARG A 497 18.05 -26.36 -6.39
C ARG A 497 16.92 -26.01 -7.35
N ASP A 498 15.71 -25.78 -6.86
CA ASP A 498 14.60 -25.27 -7.67
C ASP A 498 14.93 -23.91 -8.27
N ILE A 499 15.42 -22.97 -7.46
CA ILE A 499 15.83 -21.63 -7.92
C ILE A 499 17.00 -21.71 -8.93
N GLN A 500 17.91 -22.66 -8.75
CA GLN A 500 18.95 -22.94 -9.73
C GLN A 500 18.35 -23.43 -11.06
N GLY A 501 17.40 -24.37 -11.02
CA GLY A 501 16.65 -24.84 -12.19
C GLY A 501 15.90 -23.71 -12.90
N ARG A 502 15.37 -22.75 -12.15
CA ARG A 502 14.69 -21.54 -12.65
C ARG A 502 15.64 -20.40 -13.00
N ARG A 503 16.97 -20.65 -13.06
CA ARG A 503 18.00 -19.72 -13.51
C ARG A 503 18.25 -18.52 -12.58
N GLY A 504 17.89 -18.60 -11.31
CA GLY A 504 18.16 -17.54 -10.33
C GLY A 504 19.60 -17.53 -9.84
N ILE A 505 20.15 -18.73 -9.66
CA ILE A 505 21.52 -18.94 -9.19
C ILE A 505 22.26 -19.90 -10.11
N THR A 506 23.57 -19.76 -10.21
CA THR A 506 24.42 -20.66 -11.00
C THR A 506 24.96 -21.81 -10.17
N ASP A 507 25.24 -21.55 -8.88
CA ASP A 507 25.77 -22.52 -7.95
C ASP A 507 25.47 -22.10 -6.51
N PHE A 508 25.40 -23.06 -5.58
CA PHE A 508 25.16 -22.79 -4.17
C PHE A 508 25.80 -23.87 -3.27
N LYS A 509 26.04 -23.51 -2.01
CA LYS A 509 26.44 -24.44 -0.96
C LYS A 509 25.77 -24.05 0.35
N VAL A 510 25.20 -25.02 1.05
CA VAL A 510 24.66 -24.86 2.40
C VAL A 510 25.59 -25.58 3.38
N VAL A 511 25.99 -24.89 4.44
CA VAL A 511 26.82 -25.42 5.52
C VAL A 511 26.08 -25.19 6.83
N CYS A 512 25.75 -26.27 7.51
CA CYS A 512 25.14 -26.26 8.83
C CYS A 512 25.59 -27.55 9.54
N ASP A 513 26.83 -27.54 9.99
CA ASP A 513 27.48 -28.70 10.62
C ASP A 513 28.34 -28.25 11.81
N THR A 514 29.23 -29.11 12.29
CA THR A 514 30.11 -28.81 13.43
C THR A 514 31.17 -27.77 13.13
N THR A 515 31.40 -27.41 11.86
CA THR A 515 32.41 -26.40 11.47
C THR A 515 31.92 -24.98 11.78
N ASN A 516 30.61 -24.69 11.61
CA ASN A 516 30.02 -23.39 11.93
C ASN A 516 29.17 -23.43 13.24
N ASN A 517 28.74 -24.61 13.71
CA ASN A 517 28.11 -24.80 15.02
C ASN A 517 29.12 -25.48 15.98
N THR A 518 30.11 -24.72 16.40
CA THR A 518 31.10 -25.16 17.38
C THR A 518 30.47 -25.33 18.76
N PRO A 519 31.09 -26.07 19.72
CA PRO A 519 30.55 -26.20 21.08
C PRO A 519 30.19 -24.84 21.72
N ASN A 520 31.01 -23.82 21.53
CA ASN A 520 30.71 -22.47 22.07
C ASN A 520 29.45 -21.83 21.47
N VAL A 521 29.16 -22.07 20.20
CA VAL A 521 27.95 -21.57 19.52
C VAL A 521 26.72 -22.32 20.08
N VAL A 522 26.83 -23.65 20.26
CA VAL A 522 25.78 -24.48 20.83
C VAL A 522 25.51 -24.11 22.30
N ASP A 523 26.58 -23.92 23.10
CA ASP A 523 26.46 -23.51 24.51
C ASP A 523 25.87 -22.10 24.67
N SER A 524 25.97 -21.27 23.64
CA SER A 524 25.35 -19.94 23.58
C SER A 524 23.90 -19.99 23.07
N ASN A 525 23.29 -21.15 22.92
CA ASN A 525 21.96 -21.38 22.34
C ASN A 525 21.78 -20.77 20.93
N GLN A 526 22.86 -20.76 20.15
CA GLN A 526 22.87 -20.24 18.80
C GLN A 526 22.92 -21.38 17.78
N PHE A 527 22.19 -21.19 16.67
CA PHE A 527 22.18 -22.06 15.50
C PHE A 527 22.65 -21.25 14.29
N VAL A 528 23.69 -21.71 13.60
CA VAL A 528 24.30 -21.00 12.47
C VAL A 528 24.20 -21.86 11.21
N GLY A 529 23.56 -21.33 10.18
CA GLY A 529 23.49 -21.91 8.84
C GLY A 529 24.10 -20.93 7.82
N ASP A 530 25.19 -21.30 7.17
CA ASP A 530 25.84 -20.50 6.13
C ASP A 530 25.37 -20.93 4.74
N ILE A 531 24.85 -19.97 3.97
CA ILE A 531 24.33 -20.21 2.63
C ILE A 531 25.16 -19.39 1.62
N TYR A 532 25.99 -20.07 0.86
CA TYR A 532 26.82 -19.48 -0.18
C TYR A 532 26.11 -19.55 -1.52
N ILE A 533 25.98 -18.41 -2.21
CA ILE A 533 25.19 -18.31 -3.45
C ILE A 533 25.99 -17.58 -4.53
N LYS A 534 26.02 -18.16 -5.73
CA LYS A 534 26.49 -17.49 -6.95
C LYS A 534 25.27 -17.05 -7.77
N PRO A 535 24.89 -15.76 -7.75
CA PRO A 535 23.72 -15.29 -8.48
C PRO A 535 23.95 -15.30 -9.99
N ALA A 536 22.89 -15.52 -10.76
CA ALA A 536 22.89 -15.31 -12.19
C ALA A 536 22.92 -13.80 -12.49
N ARG A 537 23.68 -13.40 -13.50
CA ARG A 537 23.83 -11.98 -13.90
C ARG A 537 23.02 -11.68 -15.15
N SER A 538 22.42 -10.49 -15.24
CA SER A 538 21.79 -9.96 -16.44
C SER A 538 22.86 -9.56 -17.48
N ILE A 539 22.49 -9.66 -18.76
CA ILE A 539 23.34 -9.19 -19.87
C ILE A 539 23.06 -7.70 -20.05
N ASN A 540 24.06 -6.86 -19.82
CA ASN A 540 23.95 -5.41 -19.98
C ASN A 540 24.67 -4.92 -21.25
N PHE A 541 25.66 -5.67 -21.76
CA PHE A 541 26.45 -5.29 -22.93
C PHE A 541 26.50 -6.46 -23.91
N ILE A 542 26.20 -6.17 -25.17
CA ILE A 542 26.30 -7.12 -26.29
C ILE A 542 27.26 -6.52 -27.29
N GLN A 543 28.34 -7.22 -27.59
CA GLN A 543 29.26 -6.87 -28.66
C GLN A 543 28.99 -7.81 -29.85
N LEU A 544 28.66 -7.24 -31.00
CA LEU A 544 28.49 -7.96 -32.24
C LEU A 544 29.62 -7.60 -33.19
N ASN A 545 30.42 -8.58 -33.58
CA ASN A 545 31.51 -8.42 -34.53
C ASN A 545 31.06 -8.98 -35.89
N PHE A 546 30.89 -8.12 -36.86
CA PHE A 546 30.63 -8.53 -38.25
C PHE A 546 31.95 -8.49 -39.01
N VAL A 547 32.40 -9.64 -39.50
CA VAL A 547 33.62 -9.78 -40.31
C VAL A 547 33.23 -10.05 -41.76
N ALA A 548 33.50 -9.09 -42.63
CA ALA A 548 33.34 -9.30 -44.07
C ALA A 548 34.57 -10.00 -44.61
N VAL A 549 34.36 -11.12 -45.28
CA VAL A 549 35.43 -11.93 -45.88
C VAL A 549 35.28 -11.98 -47.39
N GLY A 550 36.38 -12.08 -48.12
CA GLY A 550 36.40 -12.24 -49.58
C GLY A 550 35.85 -13.60 -50.01
N THR A 551 35.36 -13.70 -51.23
CA THR A 551 34.64 -14.86 -51.79
C THR A 551 35.45 -16.17 -51.87
N GLY A 552 36.74 -16.17 -51.55
CA GLY A 552 37.58 -17.35 -51.57
C GLY A 552 38.13 -17.80 -50.22
N VAL A 553 37.64 -17.25 -49.10
CA VAL A 553 38.16 -17.57 -47.77
C VAL A 553 37.25 -18.60 -47.07
N ASP A 554 37.86 -19.68 -46.60
CA ASP A 554 37.15 -20.69 -45.80
C ASP A 554 36.91 -20.18 -44.37
N PHE A 555 35.66 -20.22 -43.90
CA PHE A 555 35.27 -19.74 -42.56
C PHE A 555 36.00 -20.48 -41.42
N THR A 556 36.39 -21.74 -41.64
CA THR A 556 37.13 -22.55 -40.64
C THR A 556 38.49 -21.98 -40.32
N THR A 557 39.15 -21.29 -41.25
CA THR A 557 40.46 -20.63 -41.04
C THR A 557 40.38 -19.33 -40.28
N ILE A 558 39.24 -18.64 -40.30
CA ILE A 558 39.05 -17.36 -39.58
C ILE A 558 38.68 -17.59 -38.12
N VAL A 559 37.87 -18.61 -37.81
CA VAL A 559 37.44 -18.92 -36.45
C VAL A 559 38.59 -19.39 -35.56
N ASN A 560 39.65 -19.95 -36.14
CA ASN A 560 40.83 -20.40 -35.41
C ASN A 560 41.95 -19.32 -35.28
N ALA A 561 41.76 -18.16 -35.89
CA ALA A 561 42.74 -17.04 -35.88
C ALA A 561 42.27 -15.82 -35.01
N ALA A 562 41.06 -15.88 -34.45
CA ALA A 562 40.50 -14.92 -33.51
C ALA A 562 40.49 -15.50 -32.09
#